data_7658a02b4a6e53bfbc793d715eacb91c
#
_entry.id   7658a02b4a6e53bfbc793d715eacb91c
#
_cell.length_a   1.000
_cell.length_b   1.000
_cell.length_c   1.000
_cell.angle_alpha   90.00
_cell.angle_beta   90.00
_cell.angle_gamma   90.00
#
_symmetry.space_group_name_H-M   'P 1'
#
loop_
_entity.id
_entity.type
_entity.pdbx_description
1 polymer ?
#
loop_
_entity_poly.entity_id
_entity_poly.type
_entity_poly.pdbx_seq_one_letter_code
_entity_poly.pdbx_strand_id
1 'polypeptide(L)'
;MSSFTDWTADDAATRIAVPGLHDDKYSRGVLGVITGSQQYPGAAVLGVEAALHTGVGMVRYLGPSVPAQLVLARRPEAVTSAGRVQAWLLGSGMDPVDRDVASMTDALAQALPTVLDGGALDLHDRVGGPVVITPHYRELARVLGADAERIAADPEHWARVAADDLGVTVLLKGHTTLVAGPGVSLRVRSAPTWLATAGAGDALGGILGALVATHSDAVRDDPDELARLAATASVIHGFAAARAGGGGPFTILGLCSALPATVAEVLSRR
;
A
#
# COMPACT_ATOMS: atom_id res chain seq x y z
N MET A 1 23.54 13.59 -0.36
CA MET A 1 22.40 12.75 -0.01
C MET A 1 21.27 13.65 0.49
N SER A 2 20.08 13.63 -0.07
CA SER A 2 18.96 14.43 0.41
C SER A 2 18.53 13.91 1.79
N SER A 3 18.40 14.80 2.77
CA SER A 3 17.90 14.45 4.10
C SER A 3 16.41 14.09 4.02
N PHE A 4 15.98 13.10 4.83
CA PHE A 4 14.55 12.78 4.95
C PHE A 4 13.78 13.93 5.58
N THR A 5 12.72 14.39 4.92
CA THR A 5 11.80 15.43 5.38
C THR A 5 10.59 14.79 6.04
N ASP A 6 10.13 15.33 7.16
CA ASP A 6 8.92 14.84 7.81
C ASP A 6 7.68 15.13 6.95
N TRP A 7 6.87 14.10 6.72
CA TRP A 7 5.59 14.18 6.03
C TRP A 7 4.46 14.17 7.06
N THR A 8 3.72 15.25 7.09
CA THR A 8 2.72 15.55 8.12
C THR A 8 1.30 15.16 7.70
N ALA A 9 0.34 15.32 8.60
CA ALA A 9 -1.07 15.16 8.26
C ALA A 9 -1.58 16.27 7.33
N ASP A 10 -1.01 17.47 7.41
CA ASP A 10 -1.36 18.58 6.53
C ASP A 10 -0.86 18.32 5.10
N ASP A 11 0.35 17.74 4.95
CA ASP A 11 0.86 17.28 3.66
C ASP A 11 -0.03 16.15 3.10
N ALA A 12 -0.38 15.17 3.93
CA ALA A 12 -1.24 14.06 3.56
C ALA A 12 -2.63 14.52 3.10
N ALA A 13 -3.21 15.56 3.73
CA ALA A 13 -4.48 16.13 3.34
C ALA A 13 -4.51 16.55 1.87
N THR A 14 -3.39 17.03 1.34
CA THR A 14 -3.27 17.47 -0.07
C THR A 14 -3.27 16.31 -1.07
N ARG A 15 -3.12 15.06 -0.61
CA ARG A 15 -2.97 13.84 -1.42
C ARG A 15 -4.12 12.85 -1.22
N ILE A 16 -5.30 13.30 -0.86
CA ILE A 16 -6.53 12.50 -0.79
C ILE A 16 -7.50 13.02 -1.84
N ALA A 17 -7.89 12.21 -2.80
CA ALA A 17 -8.87 12.59 -3.81
C ALA A 17 -10.27 12.73 -3.19
N VAL A 18 -10.93 13.85 -3.45
CA VAL A 18 -12.31 14.09 -3.05
C VAL A 18 -13.19 14.03 -4.30
N PRO A 19 -14.20 13.15 -4.34
CA PRO A 19 -15.08 13.01 -5.50
C PRO A 19 -15.83 14.30 -5.83
N GLY A 20 -15.90 14.64 -7.10
CA GLY A 20 -16.75 15.70 -7.62
C GLY A 20 -18.16 15.24 -7.98
N LEU A 21 -19.02 16.19 -8.36
CA LEU A 21 -20.43 15.91 -8.69
C LEU A 21 -20.64 14.97 -9.89
N HIS A 22 -19.67 14.89 -10.78
CA HIS A 22 -19.74 14.10 -12.03
C HIS A 22 -18.90 12.83 -12.00
N ASP A 23 -18.30 12.51 -10.84
CA ASP A 23 -17.51 11.30 -10.71
C ASP A 23 -18.39 10.06 -10.62
N ASP A 24 -17.90 9.00 -11.24
CA ASP A 24 -18.46 7.65 -11.13
C ASP A 24 -17.41 6.69 -10.50
N LYS A 25 -17.78 5.42 -10.37
CA LYS A 25 -16.90 4.41 -9.80
C LYS A 25 -15.59 4.19 -10.59
N TYR A 26 -15.54 4.57 -11.86
CA TYR A 26 -14.36 4.42 -12.71
C TYR A 26 -13.44 5.63 -12.63
N SER A 27 -14.01 6.84 -12.66
CA SER A 27 -13.24 8.08 -12.50
C SER A 27 -12.64 8.22 -11.10
N ARG A 28 -13.30 7.63 -10.08
CA ARG A 28 -12.78 7.54 -8.71
C ARG A 28 -11.66 6.50 -8.52
N GLY A 29 -11.24 5.83 -9.58
CA GLY A 29 -10.19 4.82 -9.55
C GLY A 29 -10.70 3.40 -9.28
N VAL A 30 -10.15 2.44 -9.99
CA VAL A 30 -10.37 1.00 -9.80
C VAL A 30 -9.06 0.34 -9.42
N LEU A 31 -9.01 -0.27 -8.25
CA LEU A 31 -7.85 -1.02 -7.78
C LEU A 31 -7.98 -2.49 -8.13
N GLY A 32 -7.02 -3.02 -8.90
CA GLY A 32 -6.84 -4.46 -9.07
C GLY A 32 -6.07 -5.04 -7.88
N VAL A 33 -6.53 -6.16 -7.35
CA VAL A 33 -5.93 -6.80 -6.17
C VAL A 33 -5.68 -8.27 -6.43
N ILE A 34 -4.42 -8.72 -6.31
CA ILE A 34 -4.01 -10.13 -6.32
C ILE A 34 -3.19 -10.37 -5.07
N THR A 35 -3.84 -10.75 -3.99
CA THR A 35 -3.27 -10.92 -2.64
C THR A 35 -3.88 -12.14 -1.96
N GLY A 36 -3.28 -12.57 -0.87
CA GLY A 36 -3.72 -13.74 -0.12
C GLY A 36 -3.32 -15.05 -0.80
N SER A 37 -3.27 -16.08 -0.01
CA SER A 37 -2.99 -17.47 -0.43
C SER A 37 -3.93 -18.40 0.32
N GLN A 38 -3.84 -19.69 0.03
CA GLN A 38 -4.55 -20.69 0.82
C GLN A 38 -4.10 -20.69 2.28
N GLN A 39 -2.81 -20.40 2.53
CA GLN A 39 -2.24 -20.35 3.86
C GLN A 39 -2.58 -19.04 4.60
N TYR A 40 -2.65 -17.91 3.88
CA TYR A 40 -2.91 -16.57 4.43
C TYR A 40 -4.09 -15.87 3.74
N PRO A 41 -5.29 -16.47 3.74
CA PRO A 41 -6.42 -15.93 2.98
C PRO A 41 -6.94 -14.60 3.57
N GLY A 42 -6.70 -14.36 4.86
CA GLY A 42 -7.10 -13.13 5.57
C GLY A 42 -6.43 -11.86 5.03
N ALA A 43 -5.23 -11.95 4.47
CA ALA A 43 -4.52 -10.82 3.89
C ALA A 43 -5.34 -10.14 2.78
N ALA A 44 -6.01 -10.94 1.93
CA ALA A 44 -6.90 -10.44 0.89
C ALA A 44 -8.08 -9.66 1.48
N VAL A 45 -8.70 -10.19 2.53
CA VAL A 45 -9.83 -9.55 3.20
C VAL A 45 -9.41 -8.20 3.79
N LEU A 46 -8.29 -8.17 4.51
CA LEU A 46 -7.79 -6.95 5.16
C LEU A 46 -7.40 -5.86 4.15
N GLY A 47 -6.70 -6.24 3.06
CA GLY A 47 -6.31 -5.32 2.00
C GLY A 47 -7.53 -4.72 1.27
N VAL A 48 -8.50 -5.56 0.90
CA VAL A 48 -9.75 -5.10 0.25
C VAL A 48 -10.58 -4.23 1.19
N GLU A 49 -10.72 -4.63 2.46
CA GLU A 49 -11.42 -3.85 3.49
C GLU A 49 -10.81 -2.46 3.62
N ALA A 50 -9.49 -2.38 3.75
CA ALA A 50 -8.77 -1.12 3.88
C ALA A 50 -8.91 -0.24 2.62
N ALA A 51 -8.81 -0.83 1.42
CA ALA A 51 -8.94 -0.08 0.18
C ALA A 51 -10.33 0.55 0.03
N LEU A 52 -11.40 -0.21 0.26
CA LEU A 52 -12.78 0.29 0.17
C LEU A 52 -13.05 1.41 1.19
N HIS A 53 -12.56 1.26 2.43
CA HIS A 53 -12.72 2.27 3.47
C HIS A 53 -11.83 3.52 3.27
N THR A 54 -10.80 3.44 2.44
CA THR A 54 -9.98 4.61 2.04
C THR A 54 -10.67 5.42 0.94
N GLY A 55 -11.65 4.85 0.23
CA GLY A 55 -12.52 5.59 -0.68
C GLY A 55 -12.26 5.38 -2.17
N VAL A 56 -11.57 4.31 -2.57
CA VAL A 56 -11.46 3.90 -3.98
C VAL A 56 -12.85 3.64 -4.59
N GLY A 57 -13.03 3.93 -5.85
CA GLY A 57 -14.32 3.78 -6.53
C GLY A 57 -14.76 2.33 -6.73
N MET A 58 -13.79 1.40 -6.90
CA MET A 58 -14.05 -0.03 -7.05
C MET A 58 -12.79 -0.84 -6.70
N VAL A 59 -13.00 -2.02 -6.14
CA VAL A 59 -11.96 -3.05 -6.03
C VAL A 59 -12.30 -4.22 -6.96
N ARG A 60 -11.33 -4.63 -7.79
CA ARG A 60 -11.36 -5.90 -8.53
C ARG A 60 -10.40 -6.86 -7.86
N TYR A 61 -10.95 -7.84 -7.17
CA TYR A 61 -10.16 -8.90 -6.57
C TYR A 61 -9.99 -10.06 -7.57
N LEU A 62 -8.76 -10.30 -8.02
CA LEU A 62 -8.42 -11.30 -9.04
C LEU A 62 -7.42 -12.35 -8.52
N GLY A 63 -7.30 -12.47 -7.20
CA GLY A 63 -6.47 -13.46 -6.54
C GLY A 63 -7.10 -14.85 -6.45
N PRO A 64 -6.49 -15.79 -5.67
CA PRO A 64 -6.94 -17.18 -5.53
C PRO A 64 -8.39 -17.31 -5.07
N SER A 65 -9.01 -18.46 -5.42
CA SER A 65 -10.46 -18.68 -5.21
C SER A 65 -10.89 -18.71 -3.73
N VAL A 66 -10.07 -19.29 -2.84
CA VAL A 66 -10.41 -19.33 -1.40
C VAL A 66 -10.43 -17.93 -0.79
N PRO A 67 -9.38 -17.08 -0.92
CA PRO A 67 -9.47 -15.69 -0.53
C PRO A 67 -10.62 -14.92 -1.20
N ALA A 68 -10.92 -15.18 -2.50
CA ALA A 68 -12.01 -14.50 -3.21
C ALA A 68 -13.37 -14.73 -2.54
N GLN A 69 -13.65 -15.95 -2.09
CA GLN A 69 -14.89 -16.28 -1.38
C GLN A 69 -14.99 -15.51 -0.05
N LEU A 70 -13.89 -15.41 0.70
CA LEU A 70 -13.85 -14.67 1.96
C LEU A 70 -13.99 -13.16 1.74
N VAL A 71 -13.39 -12.61 0.68
CA VAL A 71 -13.56 -11.22 0.28
C VAL A 71 -15.03 -10.94 -0.03
N LEU A 72 -15.69 -11.74 -0.88
CA LEU A 72 -17.10 -11.57 -1.23
C LEU A 72 -18.04 -11.76 -0.04
N ALA A 73 -17.74 -12.69 0.86
CA ALA A 73 -18.50 -12.87 2.09
C ALA A 73 -18.44 -11.64 3.00
N ARG A 74 -17.33 -10.92 3.00
CA ARG A 74 -17.10 -9.73 3.80
C ARG A 74 -17.52 -8.45 3.08
N ARG A 75 -17.23 -8.33 1.77
CA ARG A 75 -17.43 -7.17 0.90
C ARG A 75 -18.07 -7.58 -0.43
N PRO A 76 -19.40 -7.77 -0.46
CA PRO A 76 -20.11 -8.17 -1.67
C PRO A 76 -20.02 -7.12 -2.80
N GLU A 77 -19.62 -5.88 -2.49
CA GLU A 77 -19.35 -4.83 -3.47
C GLU A 77 -18.03 -5.02 -4.22
N ALA A 78 -17.13 -5.91 -3.78
CA ALA A 78 -15.92 -6.26 -4.54
C ALA A 78 -16.29 -7.06 -5.80
N VAL A 79 -15.57 -6.81 -6.89
CA VAL A 79 -15.80 -7.47 -8.19
C VAL A 79 -14.72 -8.51 -8.43
N THR A 80 -15.08 -9.74 -8.79
CA THR A 80 -14.12 -10.84 -9.04
C THR A 80 -13.91 -11.16 -10.52
N SER A 81 -14.42 -10.33 -11.43
CA SER A 81 -14.20 -10.47 -12.87
C SER A 81 -13.12 -9.53 -13.36
N ALA A 82 -12.32 -9.98 -14.34
CA ALA A 82 -11.35 -9.15 -15.03
C ALA A 82 -11.98 -7.90 -15.67
N GLY A 83 -11.20 -6.86 -15.86
CA GLY A 83 -11.63 -5.61 -16.46
C GLY A 83 -10.62 -4.50 -16.20
N ARG A 84 -10.90 -3.30 -16.69
CA ARG A 84 -10.02 -2.14 -16.53
C ARG A 84 -9.76 -1.84 -15.05
N VAL A 85 -8.51 -1.56 -14.73
CA VAL A 85 -8.03 -1.03 -13.44
C VAL A 85 -7.11 0.17 -13.71
N GLN A 86 -6.86 0.98 -12.69
CA GLN A 86 -5.93 2.11 -12.74
C GLN A 86 -4.64 1.86 -11.97
N ALA A 87 -4.66 0.92 -11.02
CA ALA A 87 -3.47 0.51 -10.27
C ALA A 87 -3.62 -0.94 -9.79
N TRP A 88 -2.49 -1.53 -9.41
CA TRP A 88 -2.44 -2.88 -8.85
C TRP A 88 -1.90 -2.91 -7.42
N LEU A 89 -2.44 -3.81 -6.60
CA LEU A 89 -1.88 -4.27 -5.33
C LEU A 89 -1.61 -5.77 -5.42
N LEU A 90 -0.35 -6.18 -5.29
CA LEU A 90 0.09 -7.55 -5.49
C LEU A 90 0.90 -8.07 -4.30
N GLY A 91 0.69 -9.31 -3.90
CA GLY A 91 1.64 -10.10 -3.13
C GLY A 91 1.44 -10.18 -1.62
N SER A 92 0.65 -9.30 -0.98
CA SER A 92 0.34 -9.42 0.46
C SER A 92 -0.24 -10.79 0.78
N GLY A 93 0.24 -11.44 1.84
CA GLY A 93 -0.20 -12.78 2.24
C GLY A 93 0.17 -13.90 1.25
N MET A 94 1.23 -13.71 0.47
CA MET A 94 1.79 -14.73 -0.42
C MET A 94 3.21 -15.09 0.01
N ASP A 95 3.61 -16.33 -0.27
CA ASP A 95 4.99 -16.77 -0.16
C ASP A 95 5.71 -16.62 -1.51
N PRO A 96 6.92 -16.05 -1.58
CA PRO A 96 7.66 -15.91 -2.83
C PRO A 96 7.94 -17.24 -3.55
N VAL A 97 8.03 -18.34 -2.80
CA VAL A 97 8.33 -19.69 -3.35
C VAL A 97 7.07 -20.34 -3.94
N ASP A 98 5.93 -20.20 -3.25
CA ASP A 98 4.70 -20.94 -3.57
C ASP A 98 3.65 -20.11 -4.31
N ARG A 99 3.91 -18.82 -4.58
CA ARG A 99 2.97 -17.94 -5.29
C ARG A 99 2.82 -18.36 -6.75
N ASP A 100 1.61 -18.26 -7.27
CA ASP A 100 1.34 -18.38 -8.71
C ASP A 100 1.71 -17.07 -9.42
N VAL A 101 2.94 -17.00 -9.95
CA VAL A 101 3.41 -15.84 -10.73
C VAL A 101 2.60 -15.69 -12.02
N ALA A 102 2.09 -16.78 -12.61
CA ALA A 102 1.31 -16.71 -13.85
C ALA A 102 0.04 -15.87 -13.65
N SER A 103 -0.63 -15.98 -12.49
CA SER A 103 -1.81 -15.17 -12.17
C SER A 103 -1.52 -13.66 -12.12
N MET A 104 -0.27 -13.25 -11.88
CA MET A 104 0.15 -11.86 -11.82
C MET A 104 0.74 -11.34 -13.15
N THR A 105 1.08 -12.23 -14.09
CA THR A 105 1.78 -11.87 -15.34
C THR A 105 1.04 -10.79 -16.13
N ASP A 106 -0.27 -10.95 -16.29
CA ASP A 106 -1.10 -9.97 -17.01
C ASP A 106 -1.16 -8.62 -16.30
N ALA A 107 -1.17 -8.61 -14.96
CA ALA A 107 -1.15 -7.39 -14.17
C ALA A 107 0.19 -6.65 -14.31
N LEU A 108 1.32 -7.37 -14.21
CA LEU A 108 2.67 -6.83 -14.33
C LEU A 108 2.92 -6.23 -15.74
N ALA A 109 2.34 -6.86 -16.80
CA ALA A 109 2.51 -6.42 -18.18
C ALA A 109 1.73 -5.14 -18.56
N GLN A 110 0.75 -4.70 -17.73
CA GLN A 110 -0.13 -3.57 -18.06
C GLN A 110 0.53 -2.20 -17.93
N ALA A 111 1.76 -2.11 -17.42
CA ALA A 111 2.49 -0.86 -17.21
C ALA A 111 1.73 0.20 -16.37
N LEU A 112 0.89 -0.26 -15.46
CA LEU A 112 0.14 0.58 -14.52
C LEU A 112 0.92 0.79 -13.21
N PRO A 113 0.63 1.87 -12.46
CA PRO A 113 1.15 2.03 -11.11
C PRO A 113 0.87 0.80 -10.24
N THR A 114 1.90 0.25 -9.62
CA THR A 114 1.80 -1.04 -8.91
C THR A 114 2.41 -0.97 -7.52
N VAL A 115 1.64 -1.42 -6.53
CA VAL A 115 2.09 -1.65 -5.15
C VAL A 115 2.46 -3.12 -5.01
N LEU A 116 3.72 -3.40 -4.65
CA LEU A 116 4.22 -4.74 -4.37
C LEU A 116 4.50 -4.90 -2.89
N ASP A 117 3.92 -5.92 -2.26
CA ASP A 117 4.12 -6.23 -0.85
C ASP A 117 4.41 -7.73 -0.66
N GLY A 118 5.03 -8.09 0.45
CA GLY A 118 5.21 -9.47 0.89
C GLY A 118 5.86 -10.37 -0.15
N GLY A 119 5.08 -11.33 -0.66
CA GLY A 119 5.55 -12.32 -1.62
C GLY A 119 5.76 -11.80 -3.04
N ALA A 120 5.48 -10.54 -3.36
CA ALA A 120 5.69 -9.98 -4.70
C ALA A 120 6.83 -8.95 -4.78
N LEU A 121 7.55 -8.69 -3.68
CA LEU A 121 8.59 -7.65 -3.63
C LEU A 121 9.71 -7.85 -4.67
N ASP A 122 10.07 -9.09 -4.97
CA ASP A 122 11.11 -9.47 -5.94
C ASP A 122 10.64 -9.40 -7.41
N LEU A 123 9.38 -9.04 -7.65
CA LEU A 123 8.85 -8.85 -9.02
C LEU A 123 8.96 -7.39 -9.50
N HIS A 124 9.62 -6.53 -8.74
CA HIS A 124 9.73 -5.10 -9.05
C HIS A 124 10.29 -4.79 -10.44
N ASP A 125 11.22 -5.63 -10.95
CA ASP A 125 11.84 -5.50 -12.26
C ASP A 125 10.95 -5.99 -13.43
N ARG A 126 9.82 -6.64 -13.12
CA ARG A 126 8.85 -7.15 -14.11
C ARG A 126 7.70 -6.20 -14.39
N VAL A 127 7.56 -5.13 -13.61
CA VAL A 127 6.50 -4.13 -13.80
C VAL A 127 6.93 -3.11 -14.82
N GLY A 128 6.16 -2.92 -15.88
CA GLY A 128 6.46 -1.94 -16.93
C GLY A 128 6.12 -0.49 -16.58
N GLY A 129 5.50 -0.23 -15.42
CA GLY A 129 5.04 1.08 -14.95
C GLY A 129 5.67 1.51 -13.62
N PRO A 130 5.19 2.61 -13.03
CA PRO A 130 5.67 3.08 -11.71
C PRO A 130 5.43 2.03 -10.62
N VAL A 131 6.46 1.79 -9.80
CA VAL A 131 6.43 0.76 -8.74
C VAL A 131 6.72 1.35 -7.39
N VAL A 132 5.94 0.94 -6.39
CA VAL A 132 6.29 1.08 -4.98
C VAL A 132 6.35 -0.29 -4.32
N ILE A 133 7.46 -0.57 -3.64
CA ILE A 133 7.62 -1.76 -2.79
C ILE A 133 7.44 -1.36 -1.33
N THR A 134 6.85 -2.26 -0.50
CA THR A 134 6.52 -1.98 0.91
C THR A 134 7.20 -2.96 1.87
N PRO A 135 8.54 -3.13 1.84
CA PRO A 135 9.22 -4.07 2.68
C PRO A 135 9.32 -3.62 4.16
N HIS A 136 9.36 -4.57 5.10
CA HIS A 136 10.01 -4.36 6.40
C HIS A 136 11.51 -4.69 6.29
N TYR A 137 12.31 -4.47 7.34
CA TYR A 137 13.79 -4.60 7.29
C TYR A 137 14.27 -5.98 6.79
N ARG A 138 13.64 -7.07 7.22
CA ARG A 138 14.02 -8.43 6.78
C ARG A 138 13.63 -8.70 5.33
N GLU A 139 12.51 -8.16 4.86
CA GLU A 139 12.10 -8.25 3.47
C GLU A 139 13.04 -7.45 2.58
N LEU A 140 13.39 -6.22 2.98
CA LEU A 140 14.36 -5.41 2.24
C LEU A 140 15.73 -6.09 2.18
N ALA A 141 16.18 -6.69 3.28
CA ALA A 141 17.42 -7.47 3.33
C ALA A 141 17.43 -8.61 2.30
N ARG A 142 16.30 -9.33 2.17
CA ARG A 142 16.16 -10.40 1.18
C ARG A 142 16.20 -9.86 -0.25
N VAL A 143 15.52 -8.75 -0.53
CA VAL A 143 15.50 -8.14 -1.88
C VAL A 143 16.87 -7.64 -2.30
N LEU A 144 17.63 -7.04 -1.37
CA LEU A 144 18.97 -6.49 -1.65
C LEU A 144 20.11 -7.50 -1.48
N GLY A 145 19.86 -8.71 -0.97
CA GLY A 145 20.93 -9.64 -0.57
C GLY A 145 21.79 -9.09 0.56
N ALA A 146 21.23 -8.26 1.44
CA ALA A 146 21.92 -7.56 2.53
C ALA A 146 21.60 -8.16 3.90
N ASP A 147 22.24 -7.63 4.95
CA ASP A 147 21.99 -8.03 6.34
C ASP A 147 20.88 -7.14 6.95
N ALA A 148 19.88 -7.77 7.57
CA ALA A 148 18.75 -7.07 8.20
C ALA A 148 19.16 -6.20 9.39
N GLU A 149 20.22 -6.59 10.14
CA GLU A 149 20.74 -5.80 11.26
C GLU A 149 21.42 -4.53 10.76
N ARG A 150 22.13 -4.61 9.62
CA ARG A 150 22.71 -3.42 8.98
C ARG A 150 21.64 -2.45 8.49
N ILE A 151 20.55 -2.97 7.93
CA ILE A 151 19.40 -2.13 7.51
C ILE A 151 18.76 -1.47 8.74
N ALA A 152 18.57 -2.21 9.84
CA ALA A 152 17.99 -1.68 11.07
C ALA A 152 18.90 -0.63 11.75
N ALA A 153 20.21 -0.72 11.58
CA ALA A 153 21.19 0.24 12.13
C ALA A 153 21.20 1.59 11.38
N ASP A 154 20.91 1.61 10.07
CA ASP A 154 20.84 2.83 9.26
C ASP A 154 19.73 2.74 8.20
N PRO A 155 18.45 2.77 8.63
CA PRO A 155 17.33 2.54 7.73
C PRO A 155 17.14 3.67 6.70
N GLU A 156 17.55 4.91 7.00
CA GLU A 156 17.48 6.03 6.05
C GLU A 156 18.43 5.81 4.86
N HIS A 157 19.67 5.41 5.14
CA HIS A 157 20.62 5.06 4.11
C HIS A 157 20.10 3.91 3.23
N TRP A 158 19.62 2.83 3.84
CA TRP A 158 19.20 1.64 3.10
C TRP A 158 17.90 1.85 2.31
N ALA A 159 16.97 2.66 2.80
CA ALA A 159 15.79 3.02 2.04
C ALA A 159 16.18 3.79 0.76
N ARG A 160 17.16 4.70 0.86
CA ARG A 160 17.64 5.46 -0.29
C ARG A 160 18.42 4.58 -1.28
N VAL A 161 19.36 3.76 -0.77
CA VAL A 161 20.12 2.80 -1.59
C VAL A 161 19.17 1.88 -2.36
N ALA A 162 18.16 1.33 -1.68
CA ALA A 162 17.20 0.45 -2.34
C ALA A 162 16.41 1.17 -3.44
N ALA A 163 15.98 2.41 -3.21
CA ALA A 163 15.24 3.17 -4.23
C ALA A 163 16.12 3.46 -5.45
N ASP A 164 17.37 3.83 -5.22
CA ASP A 164 18.33 4.15 -6.30
C ASP A 164 18.75 2.89 -7.08
N ASP A 165 19.11 1.80 -6.38
CA ASP A 165 19.61 0.56 -7.00
C ASP A 165 18.52 -0.21 -7.77
N LEU A 166 17.28 -0.22 -7.22
CA LEU A 166 16.16 -0.94 -7.83
C LEU A 166 15.35 -0.07 -8.82
N GLY A 167 15.55 1.24 -8.82
CA GLY A 167 14.80 2.17 -9.67
C GLY A 167 13.31 2.26 -9.33
N VAL A 168 12.94 2.08 -8.05
CA VAL A 168 11.55 2.05 -7.57
C VAL A 168 11.34 2.99 -6.38
N THR A 169 10.09 3.32 -6.08
CA THR A 169 9.76 3.91 -4.78
C THR A 169 9.79 2.84 -3.69
N VAL A 170 10.43 3.14 -2.57
CA VAL A 170 10.52 2.24 -1.41
C VAL A 170 9.78 2.84 -0.22
N LEU A 171 8.78 2.14 0.31
CA LEU A 171 8.18 2.40 1.61
C LEU A 171 8.75 1.38 2.60
N LEU A 172 9.77 1.75 3.34
CA LEU A 172 10.41 0.90 4.35
C LEU A 172 9.61 0.97 5.66
N LYS A 173 8.92 -0.15 5.97
CA LYS A 173 8.10 -0.30 7.19
C LYS A 173 8.98 -0.38 8.44
N GLY A 174 8.67 0.46 9.45
CA GLY A 174 9.31 0.48 10.77
C GLY A 174 8.48 1.29 11.74
N HIS A 175 8.98 1.50 12.99
CA HIS A 175 8.34 2.44 13.92
C HIS A 175 8.28 3.86 13.34
N THR A 176 9.33 4.27 12.68
CA THR A 176 9.34 5.37 11.72
C THR A 176 9.27 4.76 10.33
N THR A 177 8.24 5.11 9.56
CA THR A 177 8.18 4.73 8.15
C THR A 177 9.01 5.68 7.32
N LEU A 178 9.85 5.13 6.45
CA LEU A 178 10.71 5.88 5.54
C LEU A 178 10.27 5.63 4.10
N VAL A 179 10.09 6.70 3.32
CA VAL A 179 9.73 6.60 1.91
C VAL A 179 10.80 7.27 1.08
N ALA A 180 11.42 6.53 0.17
CA ALA A 180 12.40 7.02 -0.78
C ALA A 180 11.84 6.88 -2.20
N GLY A 181 11.73 7.99 -2.91
CA GLY A 181 11.35 8.08 -4.32
C GLY A 181 12.49 8.67 -5.15
N PRO A 182 12.30 8.88 -6.46
CA PRO A 182 13.36 9.38 -7.36
C PRO A 182 13.97 10.72 -6.91
N GLY A 183 13.14 11.69 -6.53
CA GLY A 183 13.59 13.05 -6.13
C GLY A 183 13.33 13.39 -4.68
N VAL A 184 12.59 12.57 -3.92
CA VAL A 184 12.18 12.87 -2.55
C VAL A 184 12.51 11.76 -1.58
N SER A 185 12.78 12.16 -0.32
CA SER A 185 12.94 11.26 0.82
C SER A 185 12.07 11.76 1.96
N LEU A 186 11.05 10.97 2.35
CA LEU A 186 10.01 11.36 3.28
C LEU A 186 9.99 10.45 4.51
N ARG A 187 9.66 11.00 5.67
CA ARG A 187 9.61 10.32 6.96
C ARG A 187 8.25 10.50 7.61
N VAL A 188 7.65 9.40 8.08
CA VAL A 188 6.35 9.41 8.78
C VAL A 188 6.51 8.81 10.18
N ARG A 189 6.02 9.53 11.20
CA ARG A 189 6.11 9.15 12.62
C ARG A 189 4.74 9.06 13.31
N SER A 190 3.72 8.64 12.58
CA SER A 190 2.33 8.58 13.09
C SER A 190 1.94 7.22 13.69
N ALA A 191 2.78 6.20 13.58
CA ALA A 191 2.45 4.82 13.93
C ALA A 191 2.50 4.57 15.44
N PRO A 192 1.38 4.16 16.10
CA PRO A 192 1.45 3.65 17.46
C PRO A 192 2.15 2.28 17.49
N THR A 193 2.81 1.95 18.60
CA THR A 193 3.54 0.68 18.76
C THR A 193 2.65 -0.56 18.64
N TRP A 194 1.34 -0.44 18.92
CA TRP A 194 0.34 -1.48 18.75
C TRP A 194 0.13 -1.94 17.28
N LEU A 195 0.66 -1.18 16.31
CA LEU A 195 0.71 -1.63 14.89
C LEU A 195 1.69 -2.79 14.64
N ALA A 196 2.51 -3.16 15.60
CA ALA A 196 3.36 -4.35 15.52
C ALA A 196 2.49 -5.64 15.67
N THR A 197 1.52 -5.83 14.78
CA THR A 197 0.58 -6.95 14.76
C THR A 197 0.37 -7.48 13.34
N ALA A 198 0.01 -8.77 13.25
CA ALA A 198 -0.26 -9.41 11.97
C ALA A 198 -1.43 -8.73 11.23
N GLY A 199 -1.30 -8.55 9.92
CA GLY A 199 -2.32 -7.91 9.08
C GLY A 199 -2.17 -6.40 8.94
N ALA A 200 -1.31 -5.73 9.74
CA ALA A 200 -1.07 -4.30 9.63
C ALA A 200 -0.50 -3.91 8.27
N GLY A 201 0.42 -4.72 7.72
CA GLY A 201 0.97 -4.53 6.37
C GLY A 201 -0.07 -4.68 5.28
N ASP A 202 -0.97 -5.67 5.41
CA ASP A 202 -2.06 -5.91 4.45
C ASP A 202 -3.01 -4.69 4.37
N ALA A 203 -3.36 -4.11 5.53
CA ALA A 203 -4.18 -2.90 5.58
C ALA A 203 -3.43 -1.69 4.97
N LEU A 204 -2.14 -1.51 5.27
CA LEU A 204 -1.32 -0.45 4.67
C LEU A 204 -1.26 -0.59 3.14
N GLY A 205 -1.07 -1.81 2.64
CA GLY A 205 -1.11 -2.10 1.20
C GLY A 205 -2.44 -1.71 0.56
N GLY A 206 -3.57 -2.01 1.22
CA GLY A 206 -4.91 -1.62 0.78
C GLY A 206 -5.11 -0.11 0.73
N ILE A 207 -4.70 0.62 1.78
CA ILE A 207 -4.74 2.08 1.83
C ILE A 207 -3.92 2.68 0.69
N LEU A 208 -2.67 2.24 0.54
CA LEU A 208 -1.77 2.73 -0.50
C LEU A 208 -2.31 2.43 -1.90
N GLY A 209 -2.78 1.19 -2.13
CA GLY A 209 -3.38 0.80 -3.41
C GLY A 209 -4.56 1.69 -3.79
N ALA A 210 -5.43 2.02 -2.83
CA ALA A 210 -6.56 2.92 -3.05
C ALA A 210 -6.11 4.34 -3.44
N LEU A 211 -5.13 4.90 -2.72
CA LEU A 211 -4.57 6.22 -3.05
C LEU A 211 -3.91 6.22 -4.43
N VAL A 212 -3.15 5.19 -4.78
CA VAL A 212 -2.51 5.07 -6.09
C VAL A 212 -3.55 4.93 -7.21
N ALA A 213 -4.62 4.16 -7.01
CA ALA A 213 -5.68 4.01 -7.99
C ALA A 213 -6.46 5.32 -8.23
N THR A 214 -6.67 6.12 -7.19
CA THR A 214 -7.36 7.42 -7.28
C THR A 214 -6.48 8.54 -7.85
N HIS A 215 -5.16 8.36 -7.92
CA HIS A 215 -4.17 9.33 -8.41
C HIS A 215 -3.34 8.78 -9.59
N SER A 216 -3.82 7.76 -10.28
CA SER A 216 -3.03 7.05 -11.30
C SER A 216 -2.49 7.94 -12.41
N ASP A 217 -3.19 9.00 -12.78
CA ASP A 217 -2.74 9.97 -13.78
C ASP A 217 -1.60 10.83 -13.23
N ALA A 218 -1.77 11.38 -12.00
CA ALA A 218 -0.73 12.16 -11.33
C ALA A 218 0.56 11.35 -11.10
N VAL A 219 0.44 10.05 -10.79
CA VAL A 219 1.61 9.16 -10.64
C VAL A 219 2.37 8.97 -11.96
N ARG A 220 1.67 9.02 -13.11
CA ARG A 220 2.33 8.94 -14.41
C ARG A 220 3.00 10.26 -14.83
N ASP A 221 2.44 11.37 -14.38
CA ASP A 221 2.90 12.71 -14.75
C ASP A 221 4.05 13.21 -13.85
N ASP A 222 4.08 12.77 -12.58
CA ASP A 222 5.09 13.16 -11.60
C ASP A 222 5.73 11.92 -10.95
N PRO A 223 7.02 11.65 -11.20
CA PRO A 223 7.72 10.47 -10.66
C PRO A 223 7.82 10.44 -9.13
N ASP A 224 7.65 11.59 -8.43
CA ASP A 224 7.68 11.67 -6.97
C ASP A 224 6.29 11.50 -6.33
N GLU A 225 5.22 11.52 -7.13
CA GLU A 225 3.86 11.43 -6.57
C GLU A 225 3.62 10.08 -5.88
N LEU A 226 4.16 8.99 -6.42
CA LEU A 226 4.05 7.67 -5.79
C LEU A 226 4.66 7.64 -4.39
N ALA A 227 5.76 8.35 -4.16
CA ALA A 227 6.37 8.49 -2.84
C ALA A 227 5.50 9.33 -1.88
N ARG A 228 4.89 10.40 -2.37
CA ARG A 228 3.98 11.23 -1.56
C ARG A 228 2.72 10.45 -1.17
N LEU A 229 2.16 9.65 -2.07
CA LEU A 229 1.04 8.77 -1.77
C LEU A 229 1.41 7.67 -0.77
N ALA A 230 2.61 7.10 -0.87
CA ALA A 230 3.12 6.11 0.09
C ALA A 230 3.27 6.70 1.50
N ALA A 231 3.80 7.92 1.61
CA ALA A 231 3.90 8.63 2.88
C ALA A 231 2.49 8.99 3.42
N THR A 232 1.57 9.43 2.56
CA THR A 232 0.17 9.70 2.92
C THR A 232 -0.55 8.46 3.44
N ALA A 233 -0.37 7.31 2.78
CA ALA A 233 -0.91 6.03 3.25
C ALA A 233 -0.43 5.69 4.66
N SER A 234 0.85 5.93 4.95
CA SER A 234 1.43 5.70 6.27
C SER A 234 0.86 6.63 7.34
N VAL A 235 0.58 7.90 7.02
CA VAL A 235 -0.09 8.85 7.93
C VAL A 235 -1.51 8.36 8.25
N ILE A 236 -2.31 8.06 7.22
CA ILE A 236 -3.69 7.58 7.38
C ILE A 236 -3.71 6.28 8.21
N HIS A 237 -2.81 5.34 7.90
CA HIS A 237 -2.70 4.07 8.61
C HIS A 237 -2.40 4.25 10.10
N GLY A 238 -1.41 5.11 10.43
CA GLY A 238 -1.06 5.42 11.83
C GLY A 238 -2.19 6.11 12.59
N PHE A 239 -2.88 7.07 11.98
CA PHE A 239 -4.02 7.77 12.59
C PHE A 239 -5.23 6.86 12.77
N ALA A 240 -5.53 5.99 11.79
CA ALA A 240 -6.60 5.00 11.92
C ALA A 240 -6.32 3.99 13.04
N ALA A 241 -5.07 3.57 13.19
CA ALA A 241 -4.64 2.71 14.29
C ALA A 241 -4.77 3.40 15.65
N ALA A 242 -4.33 4.65 15.77
CA ALA A 242 -4.48 5.43 17.00
C ALA A 242 -5.96 5.62 17.37
N ARG A 243 -6.81 5.91 16.39
CA ARG A 243 -8.27 6.03 16.57
C ARG A 243 -8.90 4.72 16.99
N ALA A 244 -8.55 3.60 16.36
CA ALA A 244 -9.09 2.28 16.67
C ALA A 244 -8.72 1.80 18.06
N GLY A 245 -7.50 2.10 18.51
CA GLY A 245 -6.96 1.63 19.79
C GLY A 245 -7.27 2.54 20.98
N GLY A 246 -7.46 3.84 20.76
CA GLY A 246 -7.65 4.80 21.85
C GLY A 246 -6.52 4.77 22.90
N GLY A 247 -5.30 4.40 22.49
CA GLY A 247 -4.13 4.18 23.36
C GLY A 247 -3.91 2.72 23.79
N GLY A 248 -4.83 1.80 23.47
CA GLY A 248 -4.76 0.36 23.78
C GLY A 248 -4.66 -0.52 22.52
N PRO A 249 -4.83 -1.86 22.69
CA PRO A 249 -4.82 -2.80 21.58
C PRO A 249 -6.06 -2.65 20.68
N PHE A 250 -5.93 -3.04 19.41
CA PHE A 250 -7.01 -3.06 18.44
C PHE A 250 -6.86 -4.23 17.47
N THR A 251 -7.91 -4.54 16.73
CA THR A 251 -7.85 -5.46 15.60
C THR A 251 -7.63 -4.70 14.30
N ILE A 252 -7.06 -5.35 13.28
CA ILE A 252 -6.86 -4.71 11.98
C ILE A 252 -8.21 -4.40 11.29
N LEU A 253 -9.24 -5.21 11.49
CA LEU A 253 -10.61 -4.85 11.05
C LEU A 253 -11.14 -3.61 11.79
N GLY A 254 -10.79 -3.43 13.07
CA GLY A 254 -11.09 -2.21 13.83
C GLY A 254 -10.39 -0.98 13.23
N LEU A 255 -9.11 -1.12 12.86
CA LEU A 255 -8.38 -0.08 12.12
C LEU A 255 -9.08 0.24 10.79
N CYS A 256 -9.42 -0.78 9.98
CA CYS A 256 -10.13 -0.57 8.72
C CYS A 256 -11.46 0.18 8.94
N SER A 257 -12.21 -0.18 9.98
CA SER A 257 -13.47 0.50 10.32
C SER A 257 -13.27 1.97 10.73
N ALA A 258 -12.11 2.34 11.26
CA ALA A 258 -11.77 3.70 11.63
C ALA A 258 -11.34 4.58 10.44
N LEU A 259 -10.98 3.98 9.28
CA LEU A 259 -10.46 4.69 8.11
C LEU A 259 -11.37 5.81 7.59
N PRO A 260 -12.71 5.63 7.41
CA PRO A 260 -13.54 6.70 6.86
C PRO A 260 -13.52 7.96 7.71
N ALA A 261 -13.60 7.81 9.04
CA ALA A 261 -13.53 8.94 9.96
C ALA A 261 -12.11 9.56 10.01
N THR A 262 -11.08 8.74 9.86
CA THR A 262 -9.68 9.21 9.80
C THR A 262 -9.41 10.01 8.52
N VAL A 263 -9.88 9.52 7.37
CA VAL A 263 -9.79 10.24 6.09
C VAL A 263 -10.50 11.59 6.18
N ALA A 264 -11.71 11.64 6.75
CA ALA A 264 -12.44 12.90 6.95
C ALA A 264 -11.68 13.87 7.87
N GLU A 265 -11.07 13.38 8.96
CA GLU A 265 -10.24 14.20 9.85
C GLU A 265 -9.01 14.76 9.13
N VAL A 266 -8.29 13.94 8.37
CA VAL A 266 -7.12 14.41 7.61
C VAL A 266 -7.54 15.44 6.58
N LEU A 267 -8.63 15.22 5.85
CA LEU A 267 -9.17 16.19 4.88
C LEU A 267 -9.55 17.53 5.50
N SER A 268 -9.99 17.56 6.77
CA SER A 268 -10.32 18.82 7.45
C SER A 268 -9.14 19.73 7.74
N ARG A 269 -7.92 19.28 7.42
CA ARG A 269 -6.66 20.04 7.55
C ARG A 269 -6.25 20.79 6.28
N ARG A 270 -7.07 20.70 5.21
CA ARG A 270 -6.86 21.44 3.95
C ARG A 270 -7.06 22.95 4.11
#